data_53dd199da0f9ec07b1559189bcf82679
#
_entry.id   53dd199da0f9ec07b1559189bcf82679
#
_cell.length_a   1.000
_cell.length_b   1.000
_cell.length_c   1.000
_cell.angle_alpha   90.00
_cell.angle_beta   90.00
_cell.angle_gamma   90.00
#
_symmetry.space_group_name_H-M   'P 1'
#
loop_
_entity.id
_entity.type
_entity.pdbx_description
1 polymer ?
#
loop_
_entity_poly.entity_id
_entity_poly.type
_entity_poly.pdbx_seq_one_letter_code
_entity_poly.pdbx_strand_id
1 'polypeptide(L)'
;LKRVLKSMPKIHFYWAGDGPYRDKILAELEKFDNFHWLGNLEYPGKVRDFLSEIDIYALISGIDMAPLTLLEAQLMQKPVIATNVGGIPELMNDGKSGFLIEKGDYQELINKINLVLNDPSLGTSMGKIGKDYVSNNFNWKKIADDFKQTILKFKI
;
A
#
# COMPACT_ATOMS: atom_id res chain seq x y z
N LEU A 1 1.45 10.80 -10.10
CA LEU A 1 -0.01 10.61 -10.04
C LEU A 1 -0.76 11.33 -11.17
N LYS A 2 -0.47 12.60 -11.48
CA LYS A 2 -1.15 13.41 -12.54
C LYS A 2 -1.31 12.69 -13.89
N ARG A 3 -0.27 11.95 -14.35
CA ARG A 3 -0.36 11.17 -15.60
C ARG A 3 -1.31 9.99 -15.44
N VAL A 4 -1.31 9.34 -14.28
CA VAL A 4 -2.19 8.20 -13.96
C VAL A 4 -3.65 8.66 -13.95
N LEU A 5 -3.98 9.76 -13.25
CA LEU A 5 -5.33 10.34 -13.22
C LEU A 5 -5.88 10.63 -14.63
N LYS A 6 -5.04 11.22 -15.50
CA LYS A 6 -5.42 11.49 -16.90
C LYS A 6 -5.67 10.23 -17.72
N SER A 7 -4.88 9.18 -17.49
CA SER A 7 -4.98 7.93 -18.24
C SER A 7 -6.11 7.02 -17.77
N MET A 8 -6.62 7.25 -16.56
CA MET A 8 -7.62 6.41 -15.90
C MET A 8 -8.82 7.23 -15.39
N PRO A 9 -9.58 7.92 -16.27
CA PRO A 9 -10.62 8.88 -15.86
C PRO A 9 -11.83 8.23 -15.15
N LYS A 10 -11.99 6.92 -15.27
CA LYS A 10 -13.07 6.14 -14.62
C LYS A 10 -12.69 5.55 -13.27
N ILE A 11 -11.41 5.65 -12.89
CA ILE A 11 -10.90 5.14 -11.62
C ILE A 11 -10.78 6.31 -10.66
N HIS A 12 -11.33 6.18 -9.46
CA HIS A 12 -11.26 7.19 -8.42
C HIS A 12 -10.06 6.93 -7.52
N PHE A 13 -9.28 7.98 -7.27
CA PHE A 13 -8.08 7.95 -6.43
C PHE A 13 -8.32 8.76 -5.17
N TYR A 14 -8.24 8.09 -4.03
CA TYR A 14 -8.42 8.68 -2.72
C TYR A 14 -7.06 8.83 -2.03
N TRP A 15 -6.76 10.03 -1.58
CA TRP A 15 -5.58 10.31 -0.79
C TRP A 15 -5.98 10.62 0.65
N ALA A 16 -5.60 9.72 1.57
CA ALA A 16 -5.74 9.91 3.02
C ALA A 16 -4.38 10.32 3.59
N GLY A 17 -4.37 11.35 4.39
CA GLY A 17 -3.16 11.90 5.01
C GLY A 17 -2.96 13.38 4.75
N ASP A 18 -1.94 13.92 5.41
CA ASP A 18 -1.53 15.31 5.33
C ASP A 18 0.00 15.40 5.41
N GLY A 19 0.56 16.55 5.07
CA GLY A 19 1.99 16.77 5.15
C GLY A 19 2.44 18.09 4.51
N PRO A 20 3.73 18.41 4.59
CA PRO A 20 4.27 19.70 4.14
C PRO A 20 4.10 19.97 2.63
N TYR A 21 3.82 18.94 1.85
CA TYR A 21 3.59 19.08 0.40
C TYR A 21 2.10 19.12 0.03
N ARG A 22 1.17 19.07 0.99
CA ARG A 22 -0.27 19.05 0.74
C ARG A 22 -0.72 20.11 -0.26
N ASP A 23 -0.48 21.38 0.04
CA ASP A 23 -1.00 22.48 -0.78
C ASP A 23 -0.46 22.45 -2.21
N LYS A 24 0.81 22.05 -2.38
CA LYS A 24 1.42 21.86 -3.70
C LYS A 24 0.76 20.72 -4.47
N ILE A 25 0.46 19.61 -3.79
CA ILE A 25 -0.19 18.45 -4.40
C ILE A 25 -1.63 18.79 -4.79
N LEU A 26 -2.40 19.41 -3.88
CA LEU A 26 -3.78 19.79 -4.14
C LEU A 26 -3.89 20.77 -5.31
N ALA A 27 -3.06 21.81 -5.35
CA ALA A 27 -3.03 22.78 -6.47
C ALA A 27 -2.86 22.10 -7.85
N GLU A 28 -2.20 20.93 -7.91
CA GLU A 28 -2.01 20.18 -9.14
C GLU A 28 -3.11 19.14 -9.43
N LEU A 29 -3.68 18.56 -8.38
CA LEU A 29 -4.53 17.36 -8.51
C LEU A 29 -6.02 17.61 -8.30
N GLU A 30 -6.44 18.63 -7.54
CA GLU A 30 -7.87 18.94 -7.29
C GLU A 30 -8.68 19.22 -8.55
N LYS A 31 -8.04 19.59 -9.64
CA LYS A 31 -8.69 19.81 -10.95
C LYS A 31 -9.11 18.53 -11.67
N PHE A 32 -8.78 17.36 -11.12
CA PHE A 32 -9.20 16.08 -11.67
C PHE A 32 -10.41 15.55 -10.89
N ASP A 33 -11.54 15.37 -11.54
CA ASP A 33 -12.79 14.91 -10.93
C ASP A 33 -12.67 13.52 -10.26
N ASN A 34 -11.66 12.74 -10.65
CA ASN A 34 -11.36 11.43 -10.12
C ASN A 34 -10.27 11.42 -9.03
N PHE A 35 -9.89 12.58 -8.50
CA PHE A 35 -8.99 12.70 -7.36
C PHE A 35 -9.73 13.24 -6.14
N HIS A 36 -9.58 12.58 -5.00
CA HIS A 36 -10.27 12.92 -3.75
C HIS A 36 -9.28 12.97 -2.59
N TRP A 37 -9.15 14.12 -1.95
CA TRP A 37 -8.38 14.25 -0.71
C TRP A 37 -9.30 14.14 0.48
N LEU A 38 -8.97 13.25 1.43
CA LEU A 38 -9.75 12.96 2.63
C LEU A 38 -9.17 13.61 3.90
N GLY A 39 -8.00 14.25 3.80
CA GLY A 39 -7.29 14.73 4.99
C GLY A 39 -6.80 13.60 5.88
N ASN A 40 -6.52 13.92 7.14
CA ASN A 40 -6.14 12.94 8.14
C ASN A 40 -7.37 12.15 8.60
N LEU A 41 -7.26 10.83 8.58
CA LEU A 41 -8.29 9.93 9.09
C LEU A 41 -8.02 9.60 10.55
N GLU A 42 -9.08 9.60 11.37
CA GLU A 42 -9.01 9.21 12.77
C GLU A 42 -8.65 7.72 12.91
N TYR A 43 -7.55 7.47 13.61
CA TYR A 43 -7.06 6.10 13.83
C TYR A 43 -7.68 5.50 15.10
N PRO A 44 -7.98 4.19 15.13
CA PRO A 44 -7.90 3.23 14.02
C PRO A 44 -9.18 3.12 13.20
N GLY A 45 -10.31 3.69 13.68
CA GLY A 45 -11.64 3.46 13.14
C GLY A 45 -11.76 3.88 11.68
N LYS A 46 -11.55 5.18 11.39
CA LYS A 46 -11.69 5.72 10.03
C LYS A 46 -10.68 5.16 9.04
N VAL A 47 -9.47 4.81 9.50
CA VAL A 47 -8.47 4.15 8.65
C VAL A 47 -8.96 2.76 8.24
N ARG A 48 -9.51 1.99 9.17
CA ARG A 48 -10.09 0.68 8.88
C ARG A 48 -11.28 0.78 7.93
N ASP A 49 -12.20 1.72 8.18
CA ASP A 49 -13.37 1.95 7.32
C ASP A 49 -12.90 2.30 5.90
N PHE A 50 -11.96 3.24 5.77
CA PHE A 50 -11.37 3.61 4.47
C PHE A 50 -10.74 2.40 3.76
N LEU A 51 -9.91 1.62 4.46
CA LEU A 51 -9.29 0.44 3.89
C LEU A 51 -10.31 -0.64 3.51
N SER A 52 -11.49 -0.69 4.15
CA SER A 52 -12.53 -1.65 3.78
C SER A 52 -13.22 -1.30 2.46
N GLU A 53 -13.31 -0.02 2.11
CA GLU A 53 -14.04 0.47 0.95
C GLU A 53 -13.22 0.52 -0.36
N ILE A 54 -11.89 0.59 -0.28
CA ILE A 54 -11.04 0.65 -1.46
C ILE A 54 -10.86 -0.73 -2.11
N ASP A 55 -10.62 -0.75 -3.42
CA ASP A 55 -10.34 -1.99 -4.17
C ASP A 55 -8.84 -2.32 -4.18
N ILE A 56 -7.98 -1.32 -4.25
CA ILE A 56 -6.52 -1.45 -4.32
C ILE A 56 -5.89 -0.41 -3.40
N TYR A 57 -4.91 -0.82 -2.61
CA TYR A 57 -4.06 0.10 -1.87
C TYR A 57 -2.77 0.38 -2.64
N ALA A 58 -2.48 1.66 -2.89
CA ALA A 58 -1.27 2.07 -3.61
C ALA A 58 -0.36 2.92 -2.70
N LEU A 59 0.87 2.45 -2.46
CA LEU A 59 1.90 3.18 -1.72
C LEU A 59 3.03 3.63 -2.65
N ILE A 60 2.92 4.85 -3.15
CA ILE A 60 3.86 5.40 -4.12
C ILE A 60 4.83 6.35 -3.41
N SER A 61 5.80 5.79 -2.74
CA SER A 61 6.80 6.51 -1.93
C SER A 61 8.11 6.73 -2.67
N GLY A 62 8.79 7.82 -2.33
CA GLY A 62 10.15 8.09 -2.79
C GLY A 62 11.23 7.40 -1.98
N ILE A 63 10.95 7.19 -0.69
CA ILE A 63 11.69 6.40 0.30
C ILE A 63 10.72 6.08 1.44
N ASP A 64 10.77 4.87 1.94
CA ASP A 64 10.04 4.45 3.13
C ASP A 64 10.72 3.21 3.72
N MET A 65 10.87 3.16 5.04
CA MET A 65 11.60 2.07 5.67
C MET A 65 10.68 0.94 6.15
N ALA A 66 9.54 1.29 6.74
CA ALA A 66 8.59 0.30 7.27
C ALA A 66 7.17 0.90 7.37
N PRO A 67 6.49 1.12 6.23
CA PRO A 67 5.16 1.71 6.23
C PRO A 67 4.12 0.77 6.84
N LEU A 68 3.65 1.09 8.03
CA LEU A 68 2.62 0.31 8.71
C LEU A 68 1.31 0.23 7.90
N THR A 69 0.99 1.28 7.17
CA THR A 69 -0.22 1.34 6.33
C THR A 69 -0.24 0.28 5.24
N LEU A 70 0.94 -0.16 4.75
CA LEU A 70 1.06 -1.27 3.82
C LEU A 70 0.68 -2.62 4.47
N LEU A 71 1.09 -2.82 5.73
CA LEU A 71 0.70 -4.00 6.50
C LEU A 71 -0.80 -3.98 6.84
N GLU A 72 -1.32 -2.81 7.23
CA GLU A 72 -2.75 -2.61 7.52
C GLU A 72 -3.63 -2.91 6.30
N ALA A 73 -3.25 -2.44 5.12
CA ALA A 73 -3.97 -2.72 3.88
C ALA A 73 -3.99 -4.23 3.57
N GLN A 74 -2.86 -4.91 3.71
CA GLN A 74 -2.78 -6.36 3.53
C GLN A 74 -3.62 -7.13 4.58
N LEU A 75 -3.62 -6.71 5.85
CA LEU A 75 -4.49 -7.31 6.89
C LEU A 75 -5.98 -7.15 6.54
N MET A 76 -6.34 -6.06 5.87
CA MET A 76 -7.70 -5.83 5.34
C MET A 76 -7.95 -6.55 4.01
N GLN A 77 -7.06 -7.49 3.61
CA GLN A 77 -7.14 -8.27 2.39
C GLN A 77 -7.21 -7.41 1.12
N LYS A 78 -6.56 -6.25 1.11
CA LYS A 78 -6.45 -5.44 -0.10
C LYS A 78 -5.22 -5.85 -0.90
N PRO A 79 -5.34 -6.04 -2.23
CA PRO A 79 -4.18 -6.14 -3.09
C PRO A 79 -3.40 -4.82 -3.02
N VAL A 80 -2.08 -4.92 -2.94
CA VAL A 80 -1.22 -3.74 -2.77
C VAL A 80 -0.34 -3.50 -3.99
N ILE A 81 -0.13 -2.23 -4.35
CA ILE A 81 0.87 -1.83 -5.34
C ILE A 81 1.78 -0.82 -4.66
N ALA A 82 3.07 -1.11 -4.60
CA ALA A 82 4.01 -0.26 -3.88
C ALA A 82 5.30 -0.03 -4.67
N THR A 83 5.97 1.08 -4.40
CA THR A 83 7.28 1.34 -5.00
C THR A 83 8.35 0.46 -4.37
N ASN A 84 9.25 -0.05 -5.22
CA ASN A 84 10.41 -0.84 -4.82
C ASN A 84 11.51 0.08 -4.22
N VAL A 85 11.30 0.55 -2.99
CA VAL A 85 12.22 1.45 -2.29
C VAL A 85 12.30 1.12 -0.80
N GLY A 86 13.46 1.37 -0.21
CA GLY A 86 13.69 1.20 1.24
C GLY A 86 13.37 -0.21 1.73
N GLY A 87 12.58 -0.32 2.79
CA GLY A 87 12.15 -1.60 3.37
C GLY A 87 10.81 -2.14 2.83
N ILE A 88 10.17 -1.46 1.88
CA ILE A 88 8.89 -1.90 1.31
C ILE A 88 8.93 -3.34 0.76
N PRO A 89 9.98 -3.78 0.04
CA PRO A 89 10.04 -5.15 -0.49
C PRO A 89 10.00 -6.24 0.57
N GLU A 90 10.41 -5.94 1.80
CA GLU A 90 10.38 -6.90 2.91
C GLU A 90 8.98 -7.06 3.53
N LEU A 91 8.07 -6.12 3.25
CA LEU A 91 6.75 -6.05 3.86
C LEU A 91 5.64 -6.69 3.03
N MET A 92 5.96 -7.20 1.85
CA MET A 92 5.00 -7.83 0.95
C MET A 92 5.63 -8.95 0.14
N ASN A 93 4.80 -9.77 -0.48
CA ASN A 93 5.25 -10.84 -1.37
C ASN A 93 4.94 -10.43 -2.81
N ASP A 94 5.97 -9.92 -3.51
CA ASP A 94 5.83 -9.42 -4.88
C ASP A 94 5.28 -10.48 -5.84
N GLY A 95 4.34 -10.06 -6.69
CA GLY A 95 3.62 -10.93 -7.62
C GLY A 95 2.58 -11.86 -6.97
N LYS A 96 2.50 -11.91 -5.62
CA LYS A 96 1.57 -12.79 -4.88
C LYS A 96 0.58 -12.02 -4.01
N SER A 97 1.04 -11.12 -3.15
CA SER A 97 0.17 -10.26 -2.32
C SER A 97 -0.13 -8.90 -2.96
N GLY A 98 0.55 -8.59 -4.05
CA GLY A 98 0.49 -7.33 -4.77
C GLY A 98 1.68 -7.20 -5.71
N PHE A 99 2.00 -5.99 -6.12
CA PHE A 99 3.08 -5.71 -7.06
C PHE A 99 4.03 -4.64 -6.57
N LEU A 100 5.33 -4.88 -6.73
CA LEU A 100 6.35 -3.84 -6.64
C LEU A 100 6.53 -3.21 -8.03
N ILE A 101 6.68 -1.89 -8.03
CA ILE A 101 6.96 -1.12 -9.24
C ILE A 101 8.18 -0.22 -9.01
N GLU A 102 8.91 0.11 -10.06
CA GLU A 102 10.03 1.02 -9.94
C GLU A 102 9.59 2.45 -9.67
N LYS A 103 10.38 3.16 -8.86
CA LYS A 103 10.12 4.57 -8.52
C LYS A 103 10.01 5.42 -9.78
N GLY A 104 8.86 6.06 -9.95
CA GLY A 104 8.58 6.94 -11.09
C GLY A 104 7.97 6.23 -12.30
N ASP A 105 7.86 4.91 -12.30
CA ASP A 105 7.22 4.16 -13.37
C ASP A 105 5.68 4.23 -13.26
N TYR A 106 5.14 5.32 -13.76
CA TYR A 106 3.69 5.52 -13.79
C TYR A 106 2.98 4.61 -14.80
N GLN A 107 3.69 4.13 -15.84
CA GLN A 107 3.10 3.23 -16.82
C GLN A 107 2.87 1.85 -16.21
N GLU A 108 3.85 1.35 -15.46
CA GLU A 108 3.69 0.08 -14.77
C GLU A 108 2.62 0.17 -13.67
N LEU A 109 2.51 1.31 -12.97
CA LEU A 109 1.41 1.55 -12.03
C LEU A 109 0.05 1.40 -12.72
N ILE A 110 -0.14 2.02 -13.89
CA ILE A 110 -1.38 1.91 -14.68
C ILE A 110 -1.63 0.45 -15.08
N ASN A 111 -0.60 -0.25 -15.57
CA ASN A 111 -0.70 -1.64 -15.99
C ASN A 111 -1.15 -2.56 -14.82
N LYS A 112 -0.55 -2.39 -13.63
CA LYS A 112 -0.89 -3.21 -12.45
C LYS A 112 -2.28 -2.89 -11.91
N ILE A 113 -2.68 -1.62 -11.88
CA ILE A 113 -4.06 -1.24 -11.51
C ILE A 113 -5.05 -1.93 -12.46
N ASN A 114 -4.86 -1.79 -13.77
CA ASN A 114 -5.73 -2.43 -14.76
C ASN A 114 -5.77 -3.95 -14.63
N LEU A 115 -4.63 -4.59 -14.37
CA LEU A 115 -4.54 -6.03 -14.20
C LEU A 115 -5.42 -6.51 -13.04
N VAL A 116 -5.33 -5.84 -11.89
CA VAL A 116 -6.10 -6.21 -10.69
C VAL A 116 -7.60 -5.90 -10.88
N LEU A 117 -7.94 -4.74 -11.45
CA LEU A 117 -9.34 -4.35 -11.63
C LEU A 117 -10.07 -5.17 -12.71
N ASN A 118 -9.35 -5.64 -13.73
CA ASN A 118 -9.93 -6.49 -14.79
C ASN A 118 -10.05 -7.97 -14.38
N ASP A 119 -9.39 -8.38 -13.29
CA ASP A 119 -9.49 -9.73 -12.73
C ASP A 119 -9.78 -9.67 -11.22
N PRO A 120 -11.05 -9.60 -10.82
CA PRO A 120 -11.45 -9.61 -9.40
C PRO A 120 -10.99 -10.85 -8.63
N SER A 121 -10.79 -11.97 -9.31
CA SER A 121 -10.30 -13.20 -8.68
C SER A 121 -8.83 -13.07 -8.28
N LEU A 122 -8.02 -12.41 -9.11
CA LEU A 122 -6.64 -12.06 -8.82
C LEU A 122 -6.56 -11.14 -7.60
N GLY A 123 -7.35 -10.05 -7.59
CA GLY A 123 -7.39 -9.11 -6.47
C GLY A 123 -7.75 -9.79 -5.14
N THR A 124 -8.78 -10.65 -5.16
CA THR A 124 -9.21 -11.42 -3.98
C THR A 124 -8.12 -12.39 -3.52
N SER A 125 -7.47 -13.08 -4.43
CA SER A 125 -6.37 -14.01 -4.12
C SER A 125 -5.18 -13.28 -3.51
N MET A 126 -4.76 -12.15 -4.11
CA MET A 126 -3.67 -11.31 -3.59
C MET A 126 -3.97 -10.80 -2.18
N GLY A 127 -5.18 -10.32 -1.95
CA GLY A 127 -5.60 -9.85 -0.62
C GLY A 127 -5.50 -10.94 0.45
N LYS A 128 -5.94 -12.18 0.16
CA LYS A 128 -5.81 -13.32 1.08
C LYS A 128 -4.35 -13.64 1.37
N ILE A 129 -3.53 -13.75 0.32
CA ILE A 129 -2.09 -14.03 0.47
C ILE A 129 -1.40 -12.93 1.28
N GLY A 130 -1.74 -11.66 1.06
CA GLY A 130 -1.22 -10.53 1.81
C GLY A 130 -1.55 -10.62 3.29
N LYS A 131 -2.81 -10.89 3.64
CA LYS A 131 -3.22 -11.10 5.03
C LYS A 131 -2.46 -12.24 5.70
N ASP A 132 -2.35 -13.39 5.03
CA ASP A 132 -1.62 -14.53 5.57
C ASP A 132 -0.13 -14.22 5.75
N TYR A 133 0.48 -13.54 4.78
CA TYR A 133 1.87 -13.11 4.86
C TYR A 133 2.12 -12.20 6.07
N VAL A 134 1.31 -11.15 6.25
CA VAL A 134 1.46 -10.24 7.39
C VAL A 134 1.19 -10.95 8.71
N SER A 135 0.11 -11.73 8.80
CA SER A 135 -0.26 -12.44 10.03
C SER A 135 0.82 -13.42 10.49
N ASN A 136 1.51 -14.05 9.55
CA ASN A 136 2.55 -15.03 9.86
C ASN A 136 3.92 -14.41 10.16
N ASN A 137 4.24 -13.26 9.55
CA ASN A 137 5.59 -12.69 9.63
C ASN A 137 5.70 -11.48 10.56
N PHE A 138 4.63 -10.72 10.79
CA PHE A 138 4.64 -9.46 11.52
C PHE A 138 3.76 -9.47 12.78
N ASN A 139 3.56 -10.64 13.41
CA ASN A 139 2.89 -10.72 14.70
C ASN A 139 3.91 -10.61 15.86
N TRP A 140 3.46 -10.08 16.99
CA TRP A 140 4.31 -9.83 18.15
C TRP A 140 4.99 -11.08 18.69
N LYS A 141 4.33 -12.24 18.66
CA LYS A 141 4.92 -13.49 19.14
C LYS A 141 6.14 -13.87 18.31
N LYS A 142 5.99 -13.87 16.98
CA LYS A 142 7.10 -14.18 16.07
C LYS A 142 8.26 -13.19 16.22
N ILE A 143 7.95 -11.89 16.26
CA ILE A 143 8.97 -10.85 16.42
C ILE A 143 9.74 -11.04 17.74
N ALA A 144 9.04 -11.32 18.85
CA ALA A 144 9.67 -11.55 20.14
C ALA A 144 10.53 -12.84 20.14
N ASP A 145 10.05 -13.90 19.50
CA ASP A 145 10.79 -15.17 19.39
C ASP A 145 12.07 -14.98 18.53
N ASP A 146 11.96 -14.32 17.39
CA ASP A 146 13.09 -14.03 16.50
C ASP A 146 14.12 -13.13 17.19
N PHE A 147 13.69 -12.11 17.91
CA PHE A 147 14.55 -11.24 18.71
C PHE A 147 15.29 -12.04 19.80
N LYS A 148 14.57 -12.88 20.55
CA LYS A 148 15.16 -13.75 21.58
C LYS A 148 16.21 -14.68 20.99
N GLN A 149 15.91 -15.33 19.87
CA GLN A 149 16.85 -16.23 19.18
C GLN A 149 18.11 -15.48 18.71
N THR A 150 17.94 -14.27 18.21
CA THR A 150 19.06 -13.43 17.77
C THR A 150 19.98 -13.09 18.94
N ILE A 151 19.42 -12.63 20.08
CA ILE A 151 20.22 -12.32 21.28
C ILE A 151 20.95 -13.56 21.79
N LEU A 152 20.32 -14.72 21.80
CA LEU A 152 20.94 -15.96 22.30
C LEU A 152 22.14 -16.41 21.44
N LYS A 153 22.16 -16.09 20.14
CA LYS A 153 23.31 -16.36 19.26
C LYS A 153 24.54 -15.52 19.60
N PHE A 154 24.38 -14.38 20.24
CA PHE A 154 25.47 -13.48 20.63
C PHE A 154 25.84 -13.57 22.12
N LYS A 155 25.24 -14.50 22.88
CA LYS A 155 25.76 -14.82 24.22
C LYS A 155 27.06 -15.63 24.07
N ILE A 156 28.16 -14.92 24.25
CA ILE A 156 29.51 -15.49 24.54
C ILE A 156 29.49 -16.04 25.96
#